data_6728f0165218695532016527e5a688af
#
_entry.id   6728f0165218695532016527e5a688af
#
_cell.length_a   1.000
_cell.length_b   1.000
_cell.length_c   1.000
_cell.angle_alpha   90.00
_cell.angle_beta   90.00
_cell.angle_gamma   90.00
#
_symmetry.space_group_name_H-M   'P 1'
#
loop_
_entity.id
_entity.type
_entity.pdbx_description
1 polymer ?
#
loop_
_entity_poly.entity_id
_entity_poly.type
_entity_poly.pdbx_seq_one_letter_code
_entity_poly.pdbx_strand_id
1 'polypeptide(L)'
;MLAGGAARSFGMPVRRLPDARLMPGMLPTRSGLRRFFLRVWPLLAAVAILIGMPAALWQERHGRVAVEAAVYLPDMVLQVPLPFRPVDLISDAPTRQHVTIAYESRNGPRTIDADVYTPAHGTAHQAVVFSMGAPPLPLDDPRLERIAEDAARAGVVMVVPFSDRLDAWRIEPEEIDALVAEFQYAQKLPGVDPHRVGFFGASVGGSLELVAAGDPRIADQVDQVVSFGGYYDALQTFGAIATHHIDADGVSQDWTPQEHAEKVMAQQLIDAVDNPADRDLLTAMFIDDQPESQQELATLSPVGRSSYNFLANRDPAAVQALIDRLPPSAVEAMNYLSPRTSIANVKAELFILADQADPYIPFTQTREMKAAIGNRPNVHFNELRLFQHVTPKLDQRPDVIGIDSARLMFRLYQLLLTWN
;
A
#
# COMPACT_ATOMS: atom_id res chain seq x y z
N MET A 1 15.23 -70.21 44.54
CA MET A 1 16.26 -70.65 43.59
C MET A 1 16.98 -69.36 43.17
N LEU A 2 18.13 -69.02 43.79
CA LEU A 2 19.48 -69.39 43.38
C LEU A 2 19.76 -68.77 41.96
N ALA A 3 20.68 -67.88 41.66
CA ALA A 3 22.04 -67.60 42.15
C ALA A 3 22.39 -66.19 41.58
N GLY A 4 23.15 -65.25 42.16
CA GLY A 4 24.56 -65.45 42.51
C GLY A 4 25.44 -65.03 41.36
N GLY A 5 26.03 -63.83 41.34
CA GLY A 5 26.92 -63.34 40.30
C GLY A 5 27.69 -62.10 40.73
N ALA A 6 28.74 -62.31 41.40
CA ALA A 6 30.04 -61.63 41.63
C ALA A 6 30.23 -60.20 41.07
N ALA A 7 30.49 -59.28 41.97
CA ALA A 7 31.12 -57.99 41.73
C ALA A 7 32.61 -58.17 41.42
N ARG A 8 33.08 -57.71 40.25
CA ARG A 8 34.52 -57.50 39.94
C ARG A 8 34.80 -55.99 40.12
N SER A 9 35.59 -55.71 41.15
CA SER A 9 36.22 -54.40 41.36
C SER A 9 37.34 -54.18 40.31
N PHE A 10 37.17 -53.20 39.42
CA PHE A 10 38.26 -52.67 38.62
C PHE A 10 38.82 -51.43 39.32
N GLY A 11 39.99 -51.58 39.92
CA GLY A 11 40.77 -50.46 40.43
C GLY A 11 41.32 -49.62 39.27
N MET A 12 40.90 -48.38 39.18
CA MET A 12 41.58 -47.41 38.30
C MET A 12 42.75 -46.76 39.07
N PRO A 13 43.92 -46.59 38.44
CA PRO A 13 45.06 -45.93 39.07
C PRO A 13 44.76 -44.41 39.17
N VAL A 14 44.90 -43.87 40.38
CA VAL A 14 44.86 -42.44 40.67
C VAL A 14 46.08 -41.79 39.99
N ARG A 15 45.86 -41.11 38.86
CA ARG A 15 46.83 -40.22 38.28
C ARG A 15 46.93 -38.97 39.15
N ARG A 16 48.07 -38.80 39.84
CA ARG A 16 48.40 -37.55 40.49
C ARG A 16 48.53 -36.47 39.42
N LEU A 17 47.73 -35.39 39.55
CA LEU A 17 47.86 -34.16 38.78
C LEU A 17 49.24 -33.56 39.12
N PRO A 18 50.01 -33.07 38.11
CA PRO A 18 51.23 -32.33 38.39
C PRO A 18 50.91 -30.98 39.04
N ASP A 19 51.71 -30.62 40.00
CA ASP A 19 51.68 -29.32 40.71
C ASP A 19 51.56 -28.16 39.73
N ALA A 20 50.45 -27.45 39.80
CA ALA A 20 50.25 -26.19 39.11
C ALA A 20 51.20 -25.13 39.69
N ARG A 21 52.43 -25.11 39.16
CA ARG A 21 53.29 -23.93 39.35
C ARG A 21 52.61 -22.76 38.65
N LEU A 22 52.09 -21.84 39.45
CA LEU A 22 51.66 -20.53 39.00
C LEU A 22 52.85 -19.86 38.28
N MET A 23 52.75 -19.76 36.95
CA MET A 23 53.72 -18.98 36.17
C MET A 23 53.52 -17.47 36.56
N PRO A 24 54.51 -16.78 37.07
CA PRO A 24 54.44 -15.34 37.29
C PRO A 24 54.62 -14.67 35.93
N GLY A 25 53.59 -13.97 35.45
CA GLY A 25 53.80 -13.05 34.33
C GLY A 25 52.77 -13.09 33.22
N MET A 26 51.48 -13.01 33.54
CA MET A 26 50.44 -12.68 32.57
C MET A 26 49.54 -11.54 33.05
N LEU A 27 50.12 -10.48 33.55
CA LEU A 27 49.43 -9.18 33.52
C LEU A 27 49.68 -8.60 32.12
N PRO A 28 48.61 -8.23 31.37
CA PRO A 28 48.77 -7.63 30.04
C PRO A 28 49.64 -6.37 30.17
N THR A 29 50.74 -6.33 29.41
CA THR A 29 51.61 -5.16 29.36
C THR A 29 50.78 -3.92 28.99
N ARG A 30 51.11 -2.75 29.55
CA ARG A 30 50.41 -1.47 29.23
C ARG A 30 50.27 -1.24 27.72
N SER A 31 51.16 -1.76 26.90
CA SER A 31 51.11 -1.69 25.45
C SER A 31 50.08 -2.68 24.85
N GLY A 32 49.85 -3.82 25.47
CA GLY A 32 48.80 -4.79 25.06
C GLY A 32 47.39 -4.30 25.33
N LEU A 33 47.16 -3.73 26.49
CA LEU A 33 45.91 -3.05 26.87
C LEU A 33 45.57 -1.88 25.92
N ARG A 34 46.56 -1.06 25.58
CA ARG A 34 46.39 0.08 24.67
C ARG A 34 46.02 -0.41 23.23
N ARG A 35 46.62 -1.49 22.74
CA ARG A 35 46.31 -2.08 21.43
C ARG A 35 44.92 -2.75 21.43
N PHE A 36 44.53 -3.37 22.51
CA PHE A 36 43.20 -3.95 22.68
C PHE A 36 42.14 -2.83 22.70
N PHE A 37 42.33 -1.78 23.47
CA PHE A 37 41.44 -0.63 23.50
C PHE A 37 41.33 0.06 22.14
N LEU A 38 42.42 0.25 21.40
CA LEU A 38 42.38 0.85 20.06
C LEU A 38 41.66 -0.01 19.02
N ARG A 39 41.58 -1.34 19.21
CA ARG A 39 40.83 -2.24 18.32
C ARG A 39 39.37 -2.37 18.69
N VAL A 40 39.04 -2.32 19.97
CA VAL A 40 37.67 -2.51 20.48
C VAL A 40 36.91 -1.20 20.56
N TRP A 41 37.62 -0.08 20.76
CA TRP A 41 37.00 1.26 20.89
C TRP A 41 36.14 1.66 19.69
N PRO A 42 36.54 1.45 18.40
CA PRO A 42 35.68 1.76 17.26
C PRO A 42 34.42 0.91 17.24
N LEU A 43 34.54 -0.34 17.69
CA LEU A 43 33.38 -1.25 17.78
C LEU A 43 32.42 -0.82 18.90
N LEU A 44 32.96 -0.47 20.07
CA LEU A 44 32.18 0.07 21.20
C LEU A 44 31.58 1.44 20.86
N ALA A 45 32.31 2.29 20.15
CA ALA A 45 31.76 3.55 19.65
C ALA A 45 30.67 3.34 18.61
N ALA A 46 30.83 2.40 17.69
CA ALA A 46 29.78 2.03 16.72
C ALA A 46 28.55 1.49 17.43
N VAL A 47 28.71 0.59 18.42
CA VAL A 47 27.61 0.07 19.25
C VAL A 47 26.94 1.19 20.05
N ALA A 48 27.71 2.10 20.64
CA ALA A 48 27.17 3.25 21.39
C ALA A 48 26.41 4.21 20.47
N ILE A 49 26.85 4.41 19.22
CA ILE A 49 26.14 5.21 18.22
C ILE A 49 24.87 4.48 17.77
N LEU A 50 24.98 3.19 17.46
CA LEU A 50 23.85 2.39 16.94
C LEU A 50 22.74 2.15 17.98
N ILE A 51 23.08 2.12 19.28
CA ILE A 51 22.12 1.85 20.35
C ILE A 51 21.86 3.12 21.18
N GLY A 52 22.91 3.84 21.53
CA GLY A 52 22.82 4.98 22.44
C GLY A 52 22.17 6.22 21.79
N MET A 53 22.40 6.45 20.49
CA MET A 53 21.80 7.57 19.80
C MET A 53 20.30 7.37 19.59
N PRO A 54 19.80 6.22 19.11
CA PRO A 54 18.37 5.95 19.07
C PRO A 54 17.72 6.01 20.46
N ALA A 55 18.36 5.47 21.51
CA ALA A 55 17.86 5.52 22.87
C ALA A 55 17.76 6.95 23.43
N ALA A 56 18.68 7.82 23.08
CA ALA A 56 18.64 9.24 23.45
C ALA A 56 17.55 10.00 22.66
N LEU A 57 17.44 9.74 21.36
CA LEU A 57 16.41 10.32 20.50
C LEU A 57 15.00 9.88 20.91
N TRP A 58 14.85 8.66 21.46
CA TRP A 58 13.56 8.13 21.91
C TRP A 58 12.90 8.96 23.01
N GLN A 59 13.66 9.74 23.76
CA GLN A 59 13.13 10.57 24.84
C GLN A 59 12.41 11.82 24.31
N GLU A 60 12.74 12.28 23.12
CA GLU A 60 12.13 13.44 22.47
C GLU A 60 11.11 12.99 21.44
N ARG A 61 9.91 13.60 21.37
CA ARG A 61 8.85 13.22 20.43
C ARG A 61 9.35 13.08 18.99
N HIS A 62 9.99 14.09 18.45
CA HIS A 62 10.53 14.09 17.09
C HIS A 62 11.61 13.01 16.87
N GLY A 63 12.46 12.81 17.87
CA GLY A 63 13.50 11.78 17.82
C GLY A 63 12.90 10.37 17.85
N ARG A 64 11.90 10.13 18.69
CA ARG A 64 11.17 8.85 18.76
C ARG A 64 10.52 8.54 17.42
N VAL A 65 9.74 9.47 16.86
CA VAL A 65 9.06 9.30 15.57
C VAL A 65 10.08 9.06 14.44
N ALA A 66 11.25 9.69 14.47
CA ALA A 66 12.30 9.42 13.47
C ALA A 66 12.86 8.00 13.58
N VAL A 67 13.03 7.48 14.81
CA VAL A 67 13.45 6.08 15.03
C VAL A 67 12.34 5.11 14.59
N GLU A 68 11.11 5.38 14.96
CA GLU A 68 9.94 4.60 14.52
C GLU A 68 9.86 4.53 12.99
N ALA A 69 9.94 5.67 12.30
CA ALA A 69 9.95 5.70 10.84
C ALA A 69 11.09 4.86 10.24
N ALA A 70 12.29 4.89 10.85
CA ALA A 70 13.42 4.08 10.40
C ALA A 70 13.21 2.56 10.62
N VAL A 71 12.43 2.19 11.63
CA VAL A 71 12.10 0.78 11.93
C VAL A 71 10.95 0.28 11.06
N TYR A 72 9.90 1.10 10.85
CA TYR A 72 8.73 0.72 10.06
C TYR A 72 8.98 0.74 8.55
N LEU A 73 9.85 1.63 8.04
CA LEU A 73 10.10 1.75 6.59
C LEU A 73 10.53 0.42 5.93
N PRO A 74 11.49 -0.34 6.47
CA PRO A 74 11.90 -1.61 5.88
C PRO A 74 10.81 -2.68 5.89
N ASP A 75 9.98 -2.75 6.92
CA ASP A 75 8.96 -3.79 7.07
C ASP A 75 7.65 -3.41 6.37
N MET A 76 7.02 -2.32 6.79
CA MET A 76 5.71 -1.89 6.32
C MET A 76 5.72 -1.40 4.86
N VAL A 77 6.70 -0.58 4.47
CA VAL A 77 6.70 0.11 3.18
C VAL A 77 7.53 -0.62 2.14
N LEU A 78 8.77 -1.01 2.48
CA LEU A 78 9.69 -1.65 1.53
C LEU A 78 9.60 -3.19 1.54
N GLN A 79 8.92 -3.78 2.52
CA GLN A 79 8.71 -5.21 2.67
C GLN A 79 10.00 -6.04 2.49
N VAL A 80 11.10 -5.54 3.08
CA VAL A 80 12.42 -6.19 3.00
C VAL A 80 12.35 -7.54 3.72
N PRO A 81 12.78 -8.65 3.10
CA PRO A 81 12.73 -9.96 3.73
C PRO A 81 13.85 -10.13 4.77
N LEU A 82 13.64 -9.56 5.95
CA LEU A 82 14.56 -9.69 7.08
C LEU A 82 14.32 -11.01 7.85
N PRO A 83 15.35 -11.58 8.50
CA PRO A 83 15.22 -12.81 9.30
C PRO A 83 14.41 -12.62 10.59
N PHE A 84 14.10 -11.40 10.97
CA PHE A 84 13.26 -11.01 12.09
C PHE A 84 12.58 -9.68 11.75
N ARG A 85 11.49 -9.37 12.42
CA ARG A 85 10.79 -8.10 12.25
C ARG A 85 11.31 -7.07 13.25
N PRO A 86 12.00 -6.01 12.82
CA PRO A 86 12.48 -4.97 13.73
C PRO A 86 11.36 -4.31 14.55
N VAL A 87 10.15 -4.23 14.01
CA VAL A 87 8.97 -3.65 14.67
C VAL A 87 8.60 -4.39 15.97
N ASP A 88 8.86 -5.71 16.04
CA ASP A 88 8.59 -6.51 17.25
C ASP A 88 9.47 -6.12 18.45
N LEU A 89 10.56 -5.37 18.20
CA LEU A 89 11.46 -4.90 19.27
C LEU A 89 10.96 -3.61 19.95
N ILE A 90 10.06 -2.87 19.30
CA ILE A 90 9.64 -1.53 19.74
C ILE A 90 8.13 -1.39 19.95
N SER A 91 7.35 -2.40 19.58
CA SER A 91 5.89 -2.36 19.65
C SER A 91 5.29 -3.73 19.96
N ASP A 92 4.16 -3.74 20.63
CA ASP A 92 3.37 -4.95 20.90
C ASP A 92 2.43 -5.29 19.74
N ALA A 93 2.07 -6.55 19.61
CA ALA A 93 1.14 -7.01 18.58
C ALA A 93 -0.26 -6.39 18.78
N PRO A 94 -0.89 -5.86 17.71
CA PRO A 94 -2.25 -5.34 17.78
C PRO A 94 -3.27 -6.48 17.93
N THR A 95 -4.51 -6.12 18.24
CA THR A 95 -5.65 -7.05 18.15
C THR A 95 -6.31 -6.90 16.79
N ARG A 96 -6.75 -8.03 16.19
CA ARG A 96 -7.55 -8.07 14.97
C ARG A 96 -8.97 -8.53 15.30
N GLN A 97 -9.97 -7.85 14.77
CA GLN A 97 -11.38 -8.20 14.89
C GLN A 97 -12.04 -8.13 13.51
N HIS A 98 -12.72 -9.21 13.14
CA HIS A 98 -13.57 -9.23 11.95
C HIS A 98 -14.94 -8.63 12.29
N VAL A 99 -15.45 -7.73 11.42
CA VAL A 99 -16.70 -7.00 11.60
C VAL A 99 -17.48 -6.95 10.30
N THR A 100 -18.81 -6.79 10.40
CA THR A 100 -19.69 -6.51 9.26
C THR A 100 -20.29 -5.11 9.45
N ILE A 101 -20.07 -4.23 8.48
CA ILE A 101 -20.55 -2.84 8.47
C ILE A 101 -21.79 -2.76 7.58
N ALA A 102 -22.93 -2.41 8.17
CA ALA A 102 -24.16 -2.15 7.42
C ALA A 102 -24.21 -0.69 6.99
N TYR A 103 -24.63 -0.45 5.73
CA TYR A 103 -24.74 0.90 5.18
C TYR A 103 -25.85 1.04 4.14
N GLU A 104 -26.27 2.28 3.90
CA GLU A 104 -27.18 2.63 2.82
C GLU A 104 -26.37 3.04 1.59
N SER A 105 -26.47 2.25 0.53
CA SER A 105 -25.94 2.59 -0.78
C SER A 105 -27.00 3.28 -1.62
N ARG A 106 -26.61 3.93 -2.73
CA ARG A 106 -27.51 4.49 -3.73
C ARG A 106 -28.52 3.47 -4.29
N ASN A 107 -28.22 2.19 -4.20
CA ASN A 107 -29.06 1.09 -4.68
C ASN A 107 -29.75 0.30 -3.53
N GLY A 108 -29.81 0.89 -2.32
CA GLY A 108 -30.44 0.32 -1.14
C GLY A 108 -29.46 -0.24 -0.11
N PRO A 109 -29.97 -0.87 0.95
CA PRO A 109 -29.15 -1.36 2.06
C PRO A 109 -28.15 -2.43 1.63
N ARG A 110 -26.95 -2.35 2.17
CA ARG A 110 -25.79 -3.23 1.91
C ARG A 110 -25.04 -3.51 3.21
N THR A 111 -24.16 -4.50 3.11
CA THR A 111 -23.15 -4.77 4.12
C THR A 111 -21.80 -4.93 3.46
N ILE A 112 -20.73 -4.62 4.20
CA ILE A 112 -19.37 -4.91 3.83
C ILE A 112 -18.64 -5.49 5.04
N ASP A 113 -17.87 -6.55 4.82
CA ASP A 113 -17.03 -7.14 5.85
C ASP A 113 -15.70 -6.40 5.91
N ALA A 114 -15.13 -6.27 7.10
CA ALA A 114 -13.86 -5.61 7.32
C ALA A 114 -13.09 -6.25 8.48
N ASP A 115 -11.77 -6.13 8.45
CA ASP A 115 -10.93 -6.40 9.61
C ASP A 115 -10.50 -5.10 10.26
N VAL A 116 -10.65 -5.03 11.57
CA VAL A 116 -10.21 -3.90 12.38
C VAL A 116 -8.98 -4.31 13.19
N TYR A 117 -7.87 -3.64 12.94
CA TYR A 117 -6.63 -3.80 13.70
C TYR A 117 -6.53 -2.66 14.70
N THR A 118 -6.47 -3.00 15.98
CA THR A 118 -6.42 -2.02 17.08
C THR A 118 -5.08 -2.10 17.78
N PRO A 119 -4.39 -0.96 18.00
CA PRO A 119 -3.16 -0.90 18.78
C PRO A 119 -3.30 -1.54 20.15
N ALA A 120 -2.21 -2.18 20.64
CA ALA A 120 -2.20 -2.84 21.94
C ALA A 120 -2.34 -1.86 23.11
N HIS A 121 -1.91 -0.63 22.94
CA HIS A 121 -1.86 0.40 23.98
C HIS A 121 -2.31 1.77 23.46
N GLY A 122 -2.76 2.59 24.39
CA GLY A 122 -3.15 3.98 24.11
C GLY A 122 -4.66 4.16 24.04
N THR A 123 -5.05 5.42 23.85
CA THR A 123 -6.44 5.88 23.64
C THR A 123 -6.40 7.12 22.75
N ALA A 124 -7.53 7.50 22.17
CA ALA A 124 -7.63 8.61 21.23
C ALA A 124 -6.73 8.43 19.99
N HIS A 125 -6.72 7.19 19.47
CA HIS A 125 -5.97 6.84 18.28
C HIS A 125 -6.50 7.56 17.04
N GLN A 126 -5.62 7.83 16.09
CA GLN A 126 -6.04 8.06 14.72
C GLN A 126 -6.59 6.76 14.14
N ALA A 127 -7.58 6.83 13.27
CA ALA A 127 -8.04 5.69 12.49
C ALA A 127 -7.88 5.94 10.98
N VAL A 128 -7.63 4.88 10.25
CA VAL A 128 -7.46 4.90 8.80
C VAL A 128 -8.26 3.77 8.17
N VAL A 129 -9.08 4.10 7.19
CA VAL A 129 -9.69 3.12 6.29
C VAL A 129 -8.70 2.84 5.17
N PHE A 130 -8.45 1.56 4.87
CA PHE A 130 -7.45 1.14 3.90
C PHE A 130 -8.08 0.39 2.73
N SER A 131 -7.87 0.88 1.50
CA SER A 131 -8.36 0.24 0.29
C SER A 131 -7.25 -0.02 -0.73
N MET A 132 -7.16 -1.27 -1.20
CA MET A 132 -6.24 -1.66 -2.29
C MET A 132 -6.81 -1.40 -3.69
N GLY A 133 -8.09 -1.08 -3.81
CA GLY A 133 -8.77 -0.99 -5.12
C GLY A 133 -9.04 -2.36 -5.71
N ALA A 134 -8.74 -2.57 -7.01
CA ALA A 134 -8.98 -3.82 -7.74
C ALA A 134 -7.67 -4.63 -7.90
N PRO A 135 -7.18 -5.30 -6.86
CA PRO A 135 -5.88 -5.95 -6.88
C PRO A 135 -5.89 -7.23 -7.74
N PRO A 136 -4.73 -7.61 -8.31
CA PRO A 136 -4.55 -8.93 -8.93
C PRO A 136 -4.31 -10.04 -7.90
N LEU A 137 -4.49 -9.75 -6.62
CA LEU A 137 -4.14 -10.59 -5.47
C LEU A 137 -5.39 -10.87 -4.63
N PRO A 138 -5.48 -12.02 -3.98
CA PRO A 138 -6.58 -12.30 -3.06
C PRO A 138 -6.55 -11.34 -1.87
N LEU A 139 -7.72 -11.03 -1.31
CA LEU A 139 -7.90 -10.12 -0.18
C LEU A 139 -7.18 -10.58 1.10
N ASP A 140 -6.87 -11.87 1.22
CA ASP A 140 -6.10 -12.47 2.32
C ASP A 140 -4.58 -12.52 2.07
N ASP A 141 -4.06 -11.70 1.15
CA ASP A 141 -2.62 -11.63 0.88
C ASP A 141 -1.86 -11.18 2.15
N PRO A 142 -0.85 -11.96 2.61
CA PRO A 142 -0.12 -11.65 3.84
C PRO A 142 0.59 -10.28 3.84
N ARG A 143 0.80 -9.68 2.67
CA ARG A 143 1.40 -8.34 2.56
C ARG A 143 0.44 -7.25 3.02
N LEU A 144 -0.87 -7.42 2.74
CA LEU A 144 -1.92 -6.50 3.18
C LEU A 144 -2.08 -6.57 4.70
N GLU A 145 -2.15 -7.80 5.22
CA GLU A 145 -2.20 -8.04 6.67
C GLU A 145 -1.00 -7.38 7.38
N ARG A 146 0.21 -7.52 6.82
CA ARG A 146 1.43 -6.91 7.37
C ARG A 146 1.34 -5.38 7.42
N ILE A 147 0.87 -4.74 6.35
CA ILE A 147 0.71 -3.27 6.31
C ILE A 147 -0.24 -2.82 7.42
N ALA A 148 -1.39 -3.48 7.54
CA ALA A 148 -2.40 -3.14 8.54
C ALA A 148 -1.90 -3.40 9.98
N GLU A 149 -1.23 -4.52 10.20
CA GLU A 149 -0.61 -4.85 11.48
C GLU A 149 0.46 -3.84 11.89
N ASP A 150 1.36 -3.47 10.97
CA ASP A 150 2.43 -2.52 11.25
C ASP A 150 1.91 -1.10 11.49
N ALA A 151 0.90 -0.66 10.76
CA ALA A 151 0.24 0.61 11.04
C ALA A 151 -0.43 0.61 12.43
N ALA A 152 -1.05 -0.51 12.82
CA ALA A 152 -1.63 -0.64 14.15
C ALA A 152 -0.56 -0.70 15.26
N ARG A 153 0.59 -1.32 15.00
CA ARG A 153 1.76 -1.26 15.89
C ARG A 153 2.32 0.17 16.02
N ALA A 154 2.19 0.99 14.98
CA ALA A 154 2.56 2.40 15.00
C ALA A 154 1.53 3.30 15.70
N GLY A 155 0.43 2.75 16.22
CA GLY A 155 -0.56 3.48 17.01
C GLY A 155 -1.83 3.87 16.26
N VAL A 156 -2.03 3.39 15.01
CA VAL A 156 -3.19 3.71 14.19
C VAL A 156 -4.21 2.57 14.22
N VAL A 157 -5.48 2.86 14.39
CA VAL A 157 -6.53 1.87 14.15
C VAL A 157 -6.73 1.72 12.64
N MET A 158 -6.53 0.51 12.11
CA MET A 158 -6.74 0.22 10.69
C MET A 158 -8.07 -0.49 10.48
N VAL A 159 -8.88 0.03 9.57
CA VAL A 159 -10.09 -0.64 9.06
C VAL A 159 -9.81 -1.08 7.64
N VAL A 160 -9.80 -2.38 7.40
CA VAL A 160 -9.48 -3.00 6.11
C VAL A 160 -10.72 -3.67 5.57
N PRO A 161 -11.50 -3.01 4.70
CA PRO A 161 -12.71 -3.58 4.12
C PRO A 161 -12.40 -4.61 3.03
N PHE A 162 -13.34 -5.52 2.80
CA PHE A 162 -13.31 -6.55 1.77
C PHE A 162 -14.46 -6.31 0.79
N SER A 163 -14.17 -5.64 -0.33
CA SER A 163 -15.16 -5.42 -1.37
C SER A 163 -15.16 -6.53 -2.40
N ASP A 164 -16.21 -7.38 -2.39
CA ASP A 164 -16.42 -8.42 -3.41
C ASP A 164 -16.45 -7.84 -4.83
N ARG A 165 -16.90 -6.60 -5.00
CA ARG A 165 -16.93 -5.93 -6.30
C ARG A 165 -15.54 -5.61 -6.80
N LEU A 166 -14.70 -4.98 -5.94
CA LEU A 166 -13.31 -4.68 -6.29
C LEU A 166 -12.49 -5.96 -6.52
N ASP A 167 -12.77 -7.02 -5.76
CA ASP A 167 -12.15 -8.34 -5.95
C ASP A 167 -12.57 -8.97 -7.29
N ALA A 168 -13.80 -8.71 -7.72
CA ALA A 168 -14.31 -9.08 -9.06
C ALA A 168 -13.96 -8.06 -10.15
N TRP A 169 -13.03 -7.16 -9.91
CA TRP A 169 -12.56 -6.08 -10.80
C TRP A 169 -13.64 -5.08 -11.20
N ARG A 170 -14.70 -4.94 -10.42
CA ARG A 170 -15.82 -4.02 -10.66
C ARG A 170 -15.66 -2.77 -9.83
N ILE A 171 -15.43 -1.65 -10.51
CA ILE A 171 -15.28 -0.34 -9.89
C ILE A 171 -16.57 0.42 -10.07
N GLU A 172 -17.43 0.36 -9.08
CA GLU A 172 -18.80 0.88 -9.15
C GLU A 172 -18.98 2.12 -8.25
N PRO A 173 -19.91 3.02 -8.61
CA PRO A 173 -20.22 4.20 -7.77
C PRO A 173 -20.61 3.89 -6.32
N GLU A 174 -21.09 2.69 -6.02
CA GLU A 174 -21.41 2.19 -4.68
C GLU A 174 -20.19 2.08 -3.77
N GLU A 175 -18.98 1.94 -4.33
CA GLU A 175 -17.74 1.92 -3.54
C GLU A 175 -17.55 3.22 -2.75
N ILE A 176 -18.00 4.35 -3.29
CA ILE A 176 -17.95 5.62 -2.56
C ILE A 176 -18.91 5.61 -1.38
N ASP A 177 -20.09 5.00 -1.53
CA ASP A 177 -21.04 4.87 -0.41
C ASP A 177 -20.49 3.96 0.69
N ALA A 178 -19.81 2.87 0.31
CA ALA A 178 -19.13 1.98 1.24
C ALA A 178 -18.00 2.71 1.99
N LEU A 179 -17.08 3.38 1.28
CA LEU A 179 -15.98 4.15 1.89
C LEU A 179 -16.46 5.22 2.87
N VAL A 180 -17.56 5.93 2.54
CA VAL A 180 -18.18 6.89 3.46
C VAL A 180 -18.69 6.21 4.73
N ALA A 181 -19.33 5.03 4.59
CA ALA A 181 -19.84 4.28 5.73
C ALA A 181 -18.71 3.70 6.61
N GLU A 182 -17.66 3.20 6.01
CA GLU A 182 -16.46 2.70 6.69
C GLU A 182 -15.76 3.82 7.47
N PHE A 183 -15.64 5.00 6.88
CA PHE A 183 -15.15 6.19 7.56
C PHE A 183 -16.00 6.53 8.79
N GLN A 184 -17.34 6.59 8.62
CA GLN A 184 -18.27 6.85 9.71
C GLN A 184 -18.30 5.74 10.79
N TYR A 185 -18.00 4.51 10.39
CA TYR A 185 -17.81 3.39 11.31
C TYR A 185 -16.51 3.56 12.11
N ALA A 186 -15.41 3.90 11.45
CA ALA A 186 -14.12 4.14 12.09
C ALA A 186 -14.21 5.26 13.14
N GLN A 187 -14.96 6.33 12.87
CA GLN A 187 -15.19 7.43 13.84
C GLN A 187 -15.88 6.97 15.13
N LYS A 188 -16.64 5.87 15.10
CA LYS A 188 -17.40 5.35 16.25
C LYS A 188 -16.67 4.24 17.00
N LEU A 189 -15.51 3.81 16.54
CA LEU A 189 -14.74 2.75 17.20
C LEU A 189 -14.26 3.18 18.59
N PRO A 190 -14.34 2.31 19.59
CA PRO A 190 -13.79 2.59 20.91
C PRO A 190 -12.30 2.94 20.83
N GLY A 191 -11.90 4.01 21.49
CA GLY A 191 -10.49 4.44 21.54
C GLY A 191 -10.01 5.22 20.32
N VAL A 192 -10.86 5.49 19.34
CA VAL A 192 -10.58 6.37 18.20
C VAL A 192 -10.95 7.83 18.54
N ASP A 193 -10.11 8.78 18.14
CA ASP A 193 -10.48 10.19 18.09
C ASP A 193 -11.29 10.43 16.79
N PRO A 194 -12.58 10.76 16.87
CA PRO A 194 -13.44 10.93 15.69
C PRO A 194 -13.03 12.09 14.77
N HIS A 195 -12.16 12.99 15.24
CA HIS A 195 -11.59 14.09 14.44
C HIS A 195 -10.29 13.72 13.74
N ARG A 196 -9.79 12.52 13.98
CA ARG A 196 -8.52 12.00 13.44
C ARG A 196 -8.76 10.71 12.68
N VAL A 197 -9.67 10.76 11.73
CA VAL A 197 -9.98 9.64 10.83
C VAL A 197 -9.65 10.04 9.40
N GLY A 198 -8.98 9.15 8.69
CA GLY A 198 -8.53 9.37 7.32
C GLY A 198 -8.58 8.11 6.46
N PHE A 199 -7.95 8.24 5.31
CA PHE A 199 -7.88 7.17 4.31
C PHE A 199 -6.44 6.85 3.91
N PHE A 200 -6.19 5.61 3.56
CA PHE A 200 -4.97 5.18 2.89
C PHE A 200 -5.34 4.22 1.76
N GLY A 201 -5.23 4.69 0.53
CA GLY A 201 -5.56 3.90 -0.65
C GLY A 201 -4.37 3.64 -1.56
N ALA A 202 -4.33 2.43 -2.08
CA ALA A 202 -3.38 2.02 -3.09
C ALA A 202 -4.09 1.77 -4.42
N SER A 203 -3.44 2.08 -5.54
CA SER A 203 -4.01 1.86 -6.88
C SER A 203 -5.35 2.60 -7.04
N VAL A 204 -6.34 1.93 -7.64
CA VAL A 204 -7.72 2.42 -7.75
C VAL A 204 -8.28 2.86 -6.40
N GLY A 205 -7.97 2.16 -5.31
CA GLY A 205 -8.40 2.51 -3.96
C GLY A 205 -8.01 3.94 -3.57
N GLY A 206 -6.78 4.36 -3.88
CA GLY A 206 -6.33 5.73 -3.64
C GLY A 206 -7.12 6.79 -4.41
N SER A 207 -7.66 6.46 -5.58
CA SER A 207 -8.55 7.35 -6.34
C SER A 207 -9.94 7.41 -5.73
N LEU A 208 -10.51 6.25 -5.37
CA LEU A 208 -11.84 6.17 -4.75
C LEU A 208 -11.89 6.89 -3.41
N GLU A 209 -10.83 6.76 -2.61
CA GLU A 209 -10.72 7.46 -1.32
C GLU A 209 -10.59 8.98 -1.48
N LEU A 210 -9.93 9.47 -2.53
CA LEU A 210 -9.93 10.90 -2.85
C LEU A 210 -11.33 11.39 -3.24
N VAL A 211 -12.12 10.57 -3.96
CA VAL A 211 -13.52 10.88 -4.27
C VAL A 211 -14.36 10.87 -3.01
N ALA A 212 -14.23 9.84 -2.17
CA ALA A 212 -14.95 9.75 -0.89
C ALA A 212 -14.60 10.91 0.05
N ALA A 213 -13.32 11.31 0.13
CA ALA A 213 -12.88 12.46 0.93
C ALA A 213 -13.44 13.80 0.44
N GLY A 214 -13.89 13.88 -0.81
CA GLY A 214 -14.62 15.04 -1.35
C GLY A 214 -16.15 14.94 -1.25
N ASP A 215 -16.68 13.82 -0.72
CA ASP A 215 -18.12 13.61 -0.57
C ASP A 215 -18.68 14.53 0.55
N PRO A 216 -19.76 15.28 0.28
CA PRO A 216 -20.32 16.24 1.26
C PRO A 216 -20.74 15.61 2.58
N ARG A 217 -20.95 14.29 2.64
CA ARG A 217 -21.30 13.58 3.89
C ARG A 217 -20.16 13.56 4.91
N ILE A 218 -18.89 13.65 4.45
CA ILE A 218 -17.70 13.50 5.30
C ILE A 218 -16.57 14.50 5.00
N ALA A 219 -16.63 15.28 3.92
CA ALA A 219 -15.52 16.13 3.43
C ALA A 219 -14.94 17.10 4.46
N ASP A 220 -15.75 17.57 5.41
CA ASP A 220 -15.33 18.46 6.50
C ASP A 220 -14.72 17.70 7.70
N GLN A 221 -14.69 16.38 7.67
CA GLN A 221 -14.33 15.52 8.79
C GLN A 221 -13.08 14.67 8.52
N VAL A 222 -12.72 14.53 7.23
CA VAL A 222 -11.55 13.73 6.84
C VAL A 222 -10.27 14.46 7.22
N ASP A 223 -9.46 13.85 8.08
CA ASP A 223 -8.19 14.41 8.57
C ASP A 223 -7.10 14.34 7.50
N GLN A 224 -6.89 13.15 6.94
CA GLN A 224 -5.85 12.94 5.92
C GLN A 224 -6.26 11.90 4.87
N VAL A 225 -5.64 11.98 3.69
CA VAL A 225 -5.70 10.93 2.65
C VAL A 225 -4.30 10.63 2.13
N VAL A 226 -3.90 9.38 2.18
CA VAL A 226 -2.70 8.88 1.50
C VAL A 226 -3.15 8.13 0.26
N SER A 227 -2.81 8.63 -0.93
CA SER A 227 -3.12 7.98 -2.20
C SER A 227 -1.82 7.56 -2.90
N PHE A 228 -1.63 6.27 -3.09
CA PHE A 228 -0.45 5.73 -3.75
C PHE A 228 -0.81 5.03 -5.06
N GLY A 229 -0.33 5.56 -6.18
CA GLY A 229 -0.56 5.00 -7.51
C GLY A 229 -2.02 5.11 -7.97
N GLY A 230 -2.76 6.11 -7.48
CA GLY A 230 -4.13 6.39 -7.92
C GLY A 230 -4.18 7.19 -9.23
N TYR A 231 -5.26 7.06 -9.98
CA TYR A 231 -5.56 7.91 -11.14
C TYR A 231 -6.23 9.23 -10.72
N TYR A 232 -6.20 10.20 -11.62
CA TYR A 232 -6.91 11.48 -11.49
C TYR A 232 -8.19 11.52 -12.33
N ASP A 233 -8.11 10.97 -13.55
CA ASP A 233 -9.22 10.85 -14.52
C ASP A 233 -9.28 9.41 -15.04
N ALA A 234 -10.36 8.69 -14.73
CA ALA A 234 -10.54 7.30 -15.13
C ALA A 234 -10.62 7.13 -16.64
N LEU A 235 -11.32 8.04 -17.36
CA LEU A 235 -11.46 7.94 -18.81
C LEU A 235 -10.14 8.20 -19.54
N GLN A 236 -9.33 9.16 -19.07
CA GLN A 236 -7.99 9.38 -19.60
C GLN A 236 -7.07 8.19 -19.32
N THR A 237 -7.16 7.61 -18.10
CA THR A 237 -6.41 6.40 -17.74
C THR A 237 -6.78 5.25 -18.66
N PHE A 238 -8.06 5.05 -18.94
CA PHE A 238 -8.53 4.03 -19.89
C PHE A 238 -8.02 4.29 -21.31
N GLY A 239 -8.00 5.56 -21.74
CA GLY A 239 -7.41 5.95 -23.02
C GLY A 239 -5.93 5.56 -23.13
N ALA A 240 -5.15 5.81 -22.08
CA ALA A 240 -3.74 5.42 -22.02
C ALA A 240 -3.56 3.89 -22.02
N ILE A 241 -4.38 3.15 -21.27
CA ILE A 241 -4.36 1.68 -21.23
C ILE A 241 -4.70 1.14 -22.62
N ALA A 242 -5.78 1.60 -23.25
CA ALA A 242 -6.22 1.09 -24.56
C ALA A 242 -5.18 1.36 -25.65
N THR A 243 -4.57 2.54 -25.67
CA THR A 243 -3.65 2.95 -26.74
C THR A 243 -2.20 2.55 -26.51
N HIS A 244 -1.84 2.15 -25.28
CA HIS A 244 -0.45 1.92 -24.86
C HIS A 244 0.42 3.18 -25.00
N HIS A 245 -0.18 4.36 -24.85
CA HIS A 245 0.51 5.66 -24.95
C HIS A 245 0.13 6.57 -23.78
N ILE A 246 1.09 7.36 -23.35
CA ILE A 246 0.90 8.46 -22.41
C ILE A 246 1.46 9.75 -22.97
N ASP A 247 0.90 10.88 -22.54
CA ASP A 247 1.49 12.20 -22.80
C ASP A 247 2.18 12.67 -21.51
N ALA A 248 3.51 12.75 -21.57
CA ALA A 248 4.32 13.25 -20.48
C ALA A 248 4.97 14.56 -20.87
N ASP A 249 4.57 15.66 -20.23
CA ASP A 249 5.09 17.01 -20.46
C ASP A 249 4.96 17.48 -21.93
N GLY A 250 3.84 17.09 -22.59
CA GLY A 250 3.57 17.42 -23.99
C GLY A 250 4.32 16.55 -25.00
N VAL A 251 4.92 15.45 -24.54
CA VAL A 251 5.59 14.46 -25.39
C VAL A 251 4.84 13.14 -25.30
N SER A 252 4.25 12.73 -26.43
CA SER A 252 3.65 11.40 -26.55
C SER A 252 4.73 10.32 -26.54
N GLN A 253 4.58 9.32 -25.71
CA GLN A 253 5.54 8.22 -25.57
C GLN A 253 4.82 6.88 -25.40
N ASP A 254 5.50 5.82 -25.84
CA ASP A 254 5.03 4.46 -25.62
C ASP A 254 5.00 4.16 -24.12
N TRP A 255 3.94 3.49 -23.70
CA TRP A 255 3.73 2.98 -22.35
C TRP A 255 3.13 1.58 -22.43
N THR A 256 3.62 0.67 -21.62
CA THR A 256 3.16 -0.72 -21.66
C THR A 256 2.34 -1.02 -20.41
N PRO A 257 1.00 -1.07 -20.50
CA PRO A 257 0.16 -1.47 -19.38
C PRO A 257 0.37 -2.94 -19.03
N GLN A 258 0.09 -3.29 -17.77
CA GLN A 258 -0.03 -4.67 -17.37
C GLN A 258 -1.37 -5.24 -17.89
N GLU A 259 -1.36 -6.51 -18.28
CA GLU A 259 -2.55 -7.25 -18.72
C GLU A 259 -3.73 -7.13 -17.73
N HIS A 260 -3.43 -7.16 -16.42
CA HIS A 260 -4.44 -6.96 -15.39
C HIS A 260 -5.13 -5.58 -15.50
N ALA A 261 -4.40 -4.51 -15.78
CA ALA A 261 -5.00 -3.18 -15.97
C ALA A 261 -5.90 -3.14 -17.20
N GLU A 262 -5.52 -3.82 -18.28
CA GLU A 262 -6.34 -3.96 -19.49
C GLU A 262 -7.64 -4.73 -19.19
N LYS A 263 -7.57 -5.82 -18.43
CA LYS A 263 -8.74 -6.62 -18.03
C LYS A 263 -9.66 -5.86 -17.07
N VAL A 264 -9.10 -5.12 -16.09
CA VAL A 264 -9.89 -4.24 -15.20
C VAL A 264 -10.63 -3.17 -16.03
N MET A 265 -9.96 -2.49 -16.96
CA MET A 265 -10.60 -1.54 -17.86
C MET A 265 -11.70 -2.20 -18.71
N ALA A 266 -11.41 -3.37 -19.29
CA ALA A 266 -12.37 -4.10 -20.11
C ALA A 266 -13.62 -4.46 -19.32
N GLN A 267 -13.48 -4.93 -18.09
CA GLN A 267 -14.60 -5.29 -17.21
C GLN A 267 -15.58 -4.12 -17.02
N GLN A 268 -15.06 -2.88 -16.78
CA GLN A 268 -15.94 -1.72 -16.60
C GLN A 268 -16.78 -1.42 -17.83
N LEU A 269 -16.19 -1.54 -19.03
CA LEU A 269 -16.87 -1.25 -20.29
C LEU A 269 -17.80 -2.39 -20.73
N ILE A 270 -17.48 -3.62 -20.38
CA ILE A 270 -18.33 -4.79 -20.64
C ILE A 270 -19.57 -4.77 -19.74
N ASP A 271 -19.41 -4.47 -18.46
CA ASP A 271 -20.52 -4.41 -17.52
C ASP A 271 -21.53 -3.30 -17.86
N ALA A 272 -21.09 -2.24 -18.54
CA ALA A 272 -21.96 -1.17 -19.03
C ALA A 272 -22.76 -1.52 -20.32
N VAL A 273 -22.55 -2.70 -20.90
CA VAL A 273 -23.30 -3.17 -22.09
C VAL A 273 -24.53 -3.95 -21.63
N ASP A 274 -25.72 -3.50 -22.00
CA ASP A 274 -27.00 -4.15 -21.60
C ASP A 274 -27.21 -5.51 -22.23
N ASN A 275 -26.77 -5.69 -23.49
CA ASN A 275 -26.99 -6.91 -24.25
C ASN A 275 -26.12 -8.07 -23.73
N PRO A 276 -26.72 -9.17 -23.22
CA PRO A 276 -25.95 -10.30 -22.69
C PRO A 276 -25.05 -10.97 -23.74
N ALA A 277 -25.50 -11.11 -24.99
CA ALA A 277 -24.69 -11.74 -26.04
C ALA A 277 -23.45 -10.89 -26.41
N ASP A 278 -23.58 -9.56 -26.38
CA ASP A 278 -22.43 -8.66 -26.55
C ASP A 278 -21.47 -8.79 -25.39
N ARG A 279 -21.96 -8.83 -24.13
CA ARG A 279 -21.12 -9.04 -22.96
C ARG A 279 -20.32 -10.34 -23.03
N ASP A 280 -21.02 -11.44 -23.36
CA ASP A 280 -20.36 -12.76 -23.49
C ASP A 280 -19.26 -12.73 -24.55
N LEU A 281 -19.54 -12.12 -25.72
CA LEU A 281 -18.53 -11.98 -26.77
C LEU A 281 -17.34 -11.11 -26.36
N LEU A 282 -17.58 -9.93 -25.76
CA LEU A 282 -16.54 -9.03 -25.31
C LEU A 282 -15.72 -9.65 -24.16
N THR A 283 -16.37 -10.39 -23.25
CA THR A 283 -15.69 -11.15 -22.20
C THR A 283 -14.75 -12.19 -22.78
N ALA A 284 -15.25 -13.00 -23.72
CA ALA A 284 -14.43 -14.00 -24.39
C ALA A 284 -13.17 -13.39 -25.03
N MET A 285 -13.31 -12.20 -25.63
CA MET A 285 -12.20 -11.54 -26.33
C MET A 285 -11.21 -10.83 -25.40
N PHE A 286 -11.70 -10.03 -24.43
CA PHE A 286 -10.86 -9.12 -23.65
C PHE A 286 -10.55 -9.60 -22.23
N ILE A 287 -11.25 -10.61 -21.74
CA ILE A 287 -11.00 -11.23 -20.44
C ILE A 287 -10.39 -12.62 -20.60
N ASP A 288 -10.96 -13.44 -21.50
CA ASP A 288 -10.56 -14.84 -21.71
C ASP A 288 -9.55 -15.02 -22.86
N ASP A 289 -9.10 -13.92 -23.47
CA ASP A 289 -8.08 -13.87 -24.54
C ASP A 289 -8.43 -14.75 -25.76
N GLN A 290 -9.72 -14.90 -26.09
CA GLN A 290 -10.14 -15.64 -27.26
C GLN A 290 -9.87 -14.83 -28.54
N PRO A 291 -9.48 -15.48 -29.65
CA PRO A 291 -9.18 -14.78 -30.90
C PRO A 291 -10.43 -14.15 -31.51
N GLU A 292 -10.26 -12.98 -32.10
CA GLU A 292 -11.32 -12.26 -32.81
C GLU A 292 -11.86 -13.02 -34.03
N SER A 293 -13.18 -13.01 -34.19
CA SER A 293 -13.86 -13.49 -35.38
C SER A 293 -14.66 -12.36 -36.05
N GLN A 294 -14.33 -12.02 -37.27
CA GLN A 294 -15.03 -10.99 -38.03
C GLN A 294 -16.55 -11.26 -38.16
N GLN A 295 -16.92 -12.54 -38.21
CA GLN A 295 -18.32 -12.94 -38.26
C GLN A 295 -19.03 -12.64 -36.93
N GLU A 296 -18.40 -12.93 -35.78
CA GLU A 296 -18.93 -12.63 -34.45
C GLU A 296 -18.97 -11.13 -34.18
N LEU A 297 -17.94 -10.42 -34.56
CA LEU A 297 -17.93 -8.96 -34.47
C LEU A 297 -19.08 -8.30 -35.23
N ALA A 298 -19.50 -8.86 -36.37
CA ALA A 298 -20.63 -8.34 -37.12
C ALA A 298 -22.00 -8.47 -36.38
N THR A 299 -22.07 -9.31 -35.34
CA THR A 299 -23.30 -9.49 -34.54
C THR A 299 -23.43 -8.46 -33.39
N LEU A 300 -22.39 -7.76 -33.04
CA LEU A 300 -22.42 -6.76 -31.97
C LEU A 300 -23.47 -5.67 -32.22
N SER A 301 -24.24 -5.36 -31.19
CA SER A 301 -25.12 -4.18 -31.18
C SER A 301 -24.31 -2.88 -31.31
N PRO A 302 -24.95 -1.74 -31.59
CA PRO A 302 -24.24 -0.45 -31.61
C PRO A 302 -23.50 -0.15 -30.32
N VAL A 303 -24.05 -0.50 -29.16
CA VAL A 303 -23.43 -0.30 -27.82
C VAL A 303 -22.25 -1.23 -27.67
N GLY A 304 -22.41 -2.54 -27.90
CA GLY A 304 -21.29 -3.50 -27.85
C GLY A 304 -20.18 -3.13 -28.82
N ARG A 305 -20.53 -2.65 -30.02
CA ARG A 305 -19.57 -2.16 -31.02
C ARG A 305 -18.78 -0.95 -30.53
N SER A 306 -19.41 -0.01 -29.80
CA SER A 306 -18.71 1.15 -29.28
C SER A 306 -17.70 0.75 -28.20
N SER A 307 -18.06 -0.15 -27.28
CA SER A 307 -17.14 -0.71 -26.27
C SER A 307 -16.00 -1.48 -26.92
N TYR A 308 -16.28 -2.36 -27.90
CA TYR A 308 -15.25 -3.05 -28.67
C TYR A 308 -14.25 -2.06 -29.33
N ASN A 309 -14.78 -1.04 -30.03
CA ASN A 309 -13.93 -0.09 -30.73
C ASN A 309 -13.01 0.70 -29.77
N PHE A 310 -13.45 0.96 -28.56
CA PHE A 310 -12.61 1.59 -27.55
C PHE A 310 -11.52 0.62 -27.04
N LEU A 311 -11.90 -0.60 -26.66
CA LEU A 311 -11.00 -1.61 -26.12
C LEU A 311 -9.91 -2.04 -27.13
N ALA A 312 -10.29 -2.17 -28.39
CA ALA A 312 -9.37 -2.52 -29.48
C ALA A 312 -8.56 -1.33 -30.02
N ASN A 313 -8.80 -0.09 -29.53
CA ASN A 313 -8.13 1.09 -30.05
C ASN A 313 -6.64 1.11 -29.71
N ARG A 314 -5.81 1.51 -30.69
CA ARG A 314 -4.36 1.76 -30.50
C ARG A 314 -3.94 3.14 -31.00
N ASP A 315 -4.89 3.98 -31.39
CA ASP A 315 -4.65 5.34 -31.87
C ASP A 315 -4.99 6.37 -30.77
N PRO A 316 -4.00 7.05 -30.18
CA PRO A 316 -4.24 8.08 -29.16
C PRO A 316 -5.12 9.23 -29.68
N ALA A 317 -5.06 9.56 -30.96
CA ALA A 317 -5.86 10.64 -31.54
C ALA A 317 -7.36 10.29 -31.62
N ALA A 318 -7.72 9.02 -31.62
CA ALA A 318 -9.10 8.55 -31.67
C ALA A 318 -9.79 8.50 -30.30
N VAL A 319 -9.05 8.55 -29.20
CA VAL A 319 -9.56 8.26 -27.83
C VAL A 319 -10.79 9.12 -27.50
N GLN A 320 -10.72 10.43 -27.66
CA GLN A 320 -11.85 11.31 -27.30
C GLN A 320 -13.11 10.98 -28.13
N ALA A 321 -12.96 10.78 -29.43
CA ALA A 321 -14.10 10.46 -30.30
C ALA A 321 -14.70 9.08 -29.98
N LEU A 322 -13.91 8.16 -29.40
CA LEU A 322 -14.39 6.86 -28.94
C LEU A 322 -15.07 6.95 -27.57
N ILE A 323 -14.54 7.77 -26.65
CA ILE A 323 -15.19 8.08 -25.36
C ILE A 323 -16.60 8.66 -25.61
N ASP A 324 -16.73 9.60 -26.56
CA ASP A 324 -18.01 10.24 -26.88
C ASP A 324 -19.08 9.23 -27.42
N ARG A 325 -18.66 8.02 -27.78
CA ARG A 325 -19.53 6.94 -28.27
C ARG A 325 -19.77 5.82 -27.25
N LEU A 326 -19.07 5.84 -26.11
CA LEU A 326 -19.29 4.85 -25.05
C LEU A 326 -20.72 4.97 -24.50
N PRO A 327 -21.23 3.91 -23.85
CA PRO A 327 -22.49 3.99 -23.14
C PRO A 327 -22.48 5.17 -22.16
N PRO A 328 -23.51 6.03 -22.14
CA PRO A 328 -23.57 7.18 -21.22
C PRO A 328 -23.38 6.78 -19.75
N SER A 329 -23.95 5.63 -19.35
CA SER A 329 -23.81 5.08 -17.99
C SER A 329 -22.36 4.79 -17.62
N ALA A 330 -21.55 4.26 -18.55
CA ALA A 330 -20.11 4.03 -18.33
C ALA A 330 -19.37 5.36 -18.14
N VAL A 331 -19.63 6.34 -19.01
CA VAL A 331 -19.00 7.67 -18.94
C VAL A 331 -19.36 8.39 -17.64
N GLU A 332 -20.63 8.34 -17.23
CA GLU A 332 -21.13 8.94 -16.00
C GLU A 332 -20.48 8.28 -14.76
N ALA A 333 -20.44 6.94 -14.73
CA ALA A 333 -19.81 6.20 -13.64
C ALA A 333 -18.31 6.54 -13.53
N MET A 334 -17.56 6.50 -14.63
CA MET A 334 -16.12 6.81 -14.63
C MET A 334 -15.85 8.26 -14.27
N ASN A 335 -16.68 9.21 -14.70
CA ASN A 335 -16.58 10.60 -14.28
C ASN A 335 -16.83 10.76 -12.78
N TYR A 336 -17.86 10.11 -12.23
CA TYR A 336 -18.17 10.13 -10.80
C TYR A 336 -17.03 9.56 -9.95
N LEU A 337 -16.40 8.48 -10.42
CA LEU A 337 -15.30 7.80 -9.76
C LEU A 337 -13.92 8.49 -9.99
N SER A 338 -13.88 9.59 -10.72
CA SER A 338 -12.65 10.33 -11.01
C SER A 338 -12.41 11.44 -9.99
N PRO A 339 -11.27 11.46 -9.28
CA PRO A 339 -10.91 12.55 -8.35
C PRO A 339 -11.00 13.95 -8.96
N ARG A 340 -10.83 14.11 -10.27
CA ARG A 340 -10.96 15.41 -10.96
C ARG A 340 -12.29 16.11 -10.71
N THR A 341 -13.34 15.38 -10.39
CA THR A 341 -14.68 15.92 -10.14
C THR A 341 -14.90 16.33 -8.69
N SER A 342 -14.12 15.80 -7.75
CA SER A 342 -14.30 15.98 -6.30
C SER A 342 -13.12 16.62 -5.59
N ILE A 343 -11.92 16.61 -6.15
CA ILE A 343 -10.68 17.02 -5.50
C ILE A 343 -10.68 18.45 -4.98
N ALA A 344 -11.47 19.34 -5.60
CA ALA A 344 -11.67 20.72 -5.14
C ALA A 344 -12.37 20.80 -3.78
N ASN A 345 -13.17 19.79 -3.44
CA ASN A 345 -13.93 19.70 -2.19
C ASN A 345 -13.12 19.05 -1.06
N VAL A 346 -12.01 18.36 -1.39
CA VAL A 346 -11.17 17.70 -0.40
C VAL A 346 -10.42 18.73 0.43
N LYS A 347 -10.65 18.73 1.75
CA LYS A 347 -10.02 19.64 2.73
C LYS A 347 -8.89 19.00 3.50
N ALA A 348 -8.88 17.68 3.54
CA ALA A 348 -7.88 16.84 4.22
C ALA A 348 -6.44 17.17 3.86
N GLU A 349 -5.50 16.79 4.72
CA GLU A 349 -4.09 16.72 4.36
C GLU A 349 -3.88 15.59 3.36
N LEU A 350 -3.21 15.87 2.22
CA LEU A 350 -3.05 14.93 1.11
C LEU A 350 -1.60 14.51 0.95
N PHE A 351 -1.36 13.21 0.94
CA PHE A 351 -0.09 12.58 0.57
C PHE A 351 -0.30 11.78 -0.72
N ILE A 352 0.14 12.34 -1.83
CA ILE A 352 -0.04 11.76 -3.16
C ILE A 352 1.29 11.20 -3.64
N LEU A 353 1.34 9.90 -3.86
CA LEU A 353 2.53 9.18 -4.30
C LEU A 353 2.27 8.48 -5.63
N ALA A 354 3.23 8.51 -6.53
CA ALA A 354 3.22 7.74 -7.76
C ALA A 354 4.62 7.19 -8.05
N ASP A 355 4.69 6.11 -8.81
CA ASP A 355 5.95 5.61 -9.34
C ASP A 355 6.04 5.89 -10.85
N GLN A 356 7.22 6.35 -11.32
CA GLN A 356 7.44 6.68 -12.74
C GLN A 356 7.40 5.46 -13.66
N ALA A 357 7.62 4.27 -13.12
CA ALA A 357 7.62 3.01 -13.85
C ALA A 357 6.30 2.23 -13.67
N ASP A 358 5.23 2.91 -13.23
CA ASP A 358 3.93 2.29 -12.99
C ASP A 358 3.30 1.77 -14.29
N PRO A 359 3.06 0.44 -14.42
CA PRO A 359 2.44 -0.14 -15.60
C PRO A 359 0.93 -0.36 -15.44
N TYR A 360 0.31 0.09 -14.34
CA TYR A 360 -1.14 -0.03 -14.10
C TYR A 360 -1.83 1.30 -14.28
N ILE A 361 -1.28 2.36 -13.65
CA ILE A 361 -1.82 3.72 -13.71
C ILE A 361 -0.69 4.67 -14.10
N PRO A 362 -0.81 5.39 -15.22
CA PRO A 362 0.24 6.28 -15.67
C PRO A 362 0.59 7.34 -14.63
N PHE A 363 1.87 7.54 -14.34
CA PHE A 363 2.33 8.58 -13.41
C PHE A 363 1.92 9.99 -13.82
N THR A 364 1.61 10.20 -15.09
CA THR A 364 1.08 11.47 -15.64
C THR A 364 -0.22 11.87 -14.96
N GLN A 365 -1.02 10.92 -14.50
CA GLN A 365 -2.25 11.17 -13.74
C GLN A 365 -1.99 11.92 -12.44
N THR A 366 -0.91 11.59 -11.73
CA THR A 366 -0.48 12.34 -10.54
C THR A 366 0.01 13.74 -10.89
N ARG A 367 0.67 13.93 -12.05
CA ARG A 367 1.10 15.26 -12.51
C ARG A 367 -0.09 16.14 -12.88
N GLU A 368 -1.10 15.59 -13.54
CA GLU A 368 -2.36 16.30 -13.84
C GLU A 368 -3.10 16.70 -12.57
N MET A 369 -3.21 15.78 -11.61
CA MET A 369 -3.78 16.07 -10.29
C MET A 369 -3.02 17.20 -9.60
N LYS A 370 -1.70 17.18 -9.61
CA LYS A 370 -0.84 18.23 -9.06
C LYS A 370 -1.09 19.58 -9.73
N ALA A 371 -1.20 19.60 -11.05
CA ALA A 371 -1.50 20.82 -11.81
C ALA A 371 -2.87 21.38 -11.45
N ALA A 372 -3.89 20.54 -11.29
CA ALA A 372 -5.24 20.93 -10.93
C ALA A 372 -5.35 21.43 -9.48
N ILE A 373 -4.66 20.80 -8.54
CA ILE A 373 -4.65 21.21 -7.12
C ILE A 373 -3.85 22.50 -6.92
N GLY A 374 -2.79 22.70 -7.69
CA GLY A 374 -1.87 23.84 -7.53
C GLY A 374 -1.07 23.79 -6.24
N ASN A 375 -0.71 24.96 -5.71
CA ASN A 375 0.14 25.09 -4.52
C ASN A 375 -0.69 25.16 -3.23
N ARG A 376 -1.38 24.08 -2.88
CA ARG A 376 -2.07 23.97 -1.57
C ARG A 376 -1.06 23.51 -0.50
N PRO A 377 -0.98 24.19 0.67
CA PRO A 377 0.04 23.89 1.69
C PRO A 377 -0.16 22.51 2.36
N ASN A 378 -1.37 21.99 2.35
CA ASN A 378 -1.74 20.68 2.91
C ASN A 378 -1.67 19.56 1.87
N VAL A 379 -0.89 19.71 0.77
CA VAL A 379 -0.77 18.68 -0.27
C VAL A 379 0.70 18.37 -0.56
N HIS A 380 1.04 17.09 -0.42
CA HIS A 380 2.40 16.58 -0.54
C HIS A 380 2.49 15.59 -1.71
N PHE A 381 3.17 15.99 -2.78
CA PHE A 381 3.41 15.11 -3.93
C PHE A 381 4.79 14.47 -3.87
N ASN A 382 4.85 13.17 -4.17
CA ASN A 382 6.09 12.43 -4.37
C ASN A 382 5.99 11.54 -5.60
N GLU A 383 6.92 11.73 -6.51
CA GLU A 383 7.13 10.88 -7.67
C GLU A 383 8.37 10.02 -7.39
N LEU A 384 8.19 8.72 -7.37
CA LEU A 384 9.17 7.70 -6.99
C LEU A 384 9.64 6.91 -8.21
N ARG A 385 10.70 6.11 -8.04
CA ARG A 385 11.24 5.17 -9.02
C ARG A 385 11.62 3.83 -8.39
N LEU A 386 11.29 3.68 -7.10
CA LEU A 386 11.64 2.52 -6.29
C LEU A 386 10.57 1.43 -6.33
N PHE A 387 9.46 1.69 -6.99
CA PHE A 387 8.34 0.75 -7.07
C PHE A 387 8.10 0.30 -8.51
N GLN A 388 7.26 -0.69 -8.64
CA GLN A 388 6.48 -0.97 -9.84
C GLN A 388 5.03 -0.94 -9.36
N HIS A 389 4.32 0.13 -9.71
CA HIS A 389 3.03 0.47 -9.11
C HIS A 389 3.19 0.67 -7.59
N VAL A 390 2.58 -0.18 -6.76
CA VAL A 390 2.68 -0.13 -5.29
C VAL A 390 3.62 -1.20 -4.71
N THR A 391 4.27 -2.00 -5.56
CA THR A 391 5.19 -3.07 -5.15
C THR A 391 6.63 -2.58 -5.16
N PRO A 392 7.38 -2.65 -4.04
CA PRO A 392 8.77 -2.23 -3.98
C PRO A 392 9.67 -3.05 -4.92
N LYS A 393 10.60 -2.36 -5.62
CA LYS A 393 11.63 -2.89 -6.49
C LYS A 393 13.02 -2.56 -5.95
N LEU A 394 13.57 -3.45 -5.14
CA LEU A 394 14.86 -3.24 -4.47
C LEU A 394 16.08 -3.61 -5.34
N ASP A 395 15.87 -4.05 -6.56
CA ASP A 395 16.90 -4.32 -7.57
C ASP A 395 17.28 -3.09 -8.42
N GLN A 396 16.81 -1.90 -8.02
CA GLN A 396 17.14 -0.63 -8.64
C GLN A 396 18.59 -0.19 -8.37
N ARG A 397 19.03 0.83 -9.10
CA ARG A 397 20.34 1.46 -8.88
C ARG A 397 20.46 1.98 -7.44
N PRO A 398 21.65 1.89 -6.79
CA PRO A 398 21.84 2.32 -5.40
C PRO A 398 21.46 3.79 -5.11
N ASP A 399 21.67 4.68 -6.10
CA ASP A 399 21.29 6.09 -5.98
C ASP A 399 19.76 6.27 -5.95
N VAL A 400 19.01 5.50 -6.75
CA VAL A 400 17.53 5.48 -6.74
C VAL A 400 17.02 4.97 -5.41
N ILE A 401 17.54 3.82 -4.96
CA ILE A 401 17.16 3.22 -3.66
C ILE A 401 17.40 4.23 -2.53
N GLY A 402 18.60 4.85 -2.49
CA GLY A 402 18.95 5.80 -1.43
C GLY A 402 18.07 7.06 -1.42
N ILE A 403 17.86 7.67 -2.58
CA ILE A 403 17.07 8.92 -2.68
C ILE A 403 15.60 8.66 -2.36
N ASP A 404 15.00 7.64 -2.95
CA ASP A 404 13.58 7.39 -2.77
C ASP A 404 13.28 6.81 -1.39
N SER A 405 14.17 5.99 -0.81
CA SER A 405 14.06 5.60 0.61
C SER A 405 14.11 6.80 1.55
N ALA A 406 14.98 7.78 1.28
CA ALA A 406 15.03 9.01 2.08
C ALA A 406 13.75 9.85 1.96
N ARG A 407 13.16 9.93 0.76
CA ARG A 407 11.87 10.59 0.52
C ARG A 407 10.74 9.89 1.28
N LEU A 408 10.66 8.56 1.16
CA LEU A 408 9.67 7.74 1.88
C LEU A 408 9.84 7.84 3.39
N MET A 409 11.08 7.78 3.88
CA MET A 409 11.42 7.98 5.29
C MET A 409 10.88 9.32 5.81
N PHE A 410 11.08 10.40 5.03
CA PHE A 410 10.58 11.71 5.40
C PHE A 410 9.05 11.77 5.41
N ARG A 411 8.38 11.13 4.43
CA ARG A 411 6.92 11.07 4.40
C ARG A 411 6.34 10.21 5.52
N LEU A 412 6.92 9.05 5.76
CA LEU A 412 6.52 8.20 6.87
C LEU A 412 6.72 8.93 8.22
N TYR A 413 7.84 9.64 8.37
CA TYR A 413 8.06 10.48 9.54
C TYR A 413 6.96 11.55 9.71
N GLN A 414 6.56 12.25 8.63
CA GLN A 414 5.47 13.22 8.68
C GLN A 414 4.15 12.55 9.08
N LEU A 415 3.80 11.42 8.47
CA LEU A 415 2.61 10.65 8.81
C LEU A 415 2.61 10.20 10.27
N LEU A 416 3.70 9.61 10.75
CA LEU A 416 3.82 9.20 12.15
C LEU A 416 3.75 10.38 13.13
N LEU A 417 4.17 11.58 12.73
CA LEU A 417 3.97 12.79 13.55
C LEU A 417 2.49 13.17 13.65
N THR A 418 1.70 12.94 12.61
CA THR A 418 0.25 13.14 12.69
C THR A 418 -0.43 12.03 13.49
N TRP A 419 0.12 10.81 13.49
CA TRP A 419 -0.44 9.64 14.19
C TRP A 419 -0.19 9.65 15.70
N ASN A 420 0.93 10.19 16.16
CA ASN A 420 1.33 10.32 17.56
C ASN A 420 1.06 11.74 18.10
#